data_8a378c8970489eae27443f4dbac229b3
#
_entry.id   8a378c8970489eae27443f4dbac229b3
#
_cell.length_a   1.000
_cell.length_b   1.000
_cell.length_c   1.000
_cell.angle_alpha   90.00
_cell.angle_beta   90.00
_cell.angle_gamma   90.00
#
_symmetry.space_group_name_H-M   'P 1'
#
loop_
_entity.id
_entity.type
_entity.pdbx_description
1 polymer ?
#
loop_
_entity_poly.entity_id
_entity_poly.type
_entity_poly.pdbx_seq_one_letter_code
_entity_poly.pdbx_strand_id
1 'polypeptide(L)'
;MSYCFRIANCQTTGCYLVCSRYYDTLICNFEEGLAGLTANPGNASVYACDAYWKQLQRADRWYLITPVCVIQRAGYSDIEKQDVNYEKLMTDLVKKPKPPTTMRMHM
;
A
#
# COMPACT_ATOMS: atom_id res chain seq x y z
N MET A 1 -10.19 -21.63 0.85
CA MET A 1 -11.15 -20.79 0.14
C MET A 1 -10.54 -19.42 -0.12
N SER A 2 -10.67 -18.94 -1.34
CA SER A 2 -10.12 -17.63 -1.72
C SER A 2 -11.19 -16.55 -1.57
N TYR A 3 -10.78 -15.40 -1.08
CA TYR A 3 -11.65 -14.25 -0.91
C TYR A 3 -11.05 -13.02 -1.56
N CYS A 4 -11.92 -12.08 -1.89
CA CYS A 4 -11.54 -10.79 -2.43
C CYS A 4 -12.15 -9.72 -1.53
N PHE A 5 -11.30 -8.95 -0.85
CA PHE A 5 -11.74 -7.91 0.09
C PHE A 5 -11.51 -6.54 -0.50
N ARG A 6 -12.49 -5.67 -0.38
CA ARG A 6 -12.29 -4.27 -0.75
C ARG A 6 -11.40 -3.60 0.29
N ILE A 7 -10.41 -2.83 -0.19
CA ILE A 7 -9.45 -2.15 0.66
C ILE A 7 -9.57 -0.64 0.52
N ALA A 8 -9.15 0.07 1.56
CA ALA A 8 -9.18 1.53 1.61
C ALA A 8 -7.91 2.12 2.21
N ASN A 9 -7.03 1.30 2.77
CA ASN A 9 -5.84 1.76 3.46
C ASN A 9 -4.73 0.72 3.41
N CYS A 10 -4.40 0.29 2.19
CA CYS A 10 -3.39 -0.73 1.96
C CYS A 10 -2.10 -0.09 1.48
N GLN A 11 -0.98 -0.51 2.06
CA GLN A 11 0.36 -0.03 1.73
C GLN A 11 1.20 -1.14 1.11
N THR A 12 2.37 -0.74 0.61
CA THR A 12 3.38 -1.61 0.01
C THR A 12 2.99 -2.06 -1.40
N THR A 13 3.84 -1.75 -2.32
CA THR A 13 3.64 -2.01 -3.75
C THR A 13 4.24 -3.35 -4.19
N GLY A 14 4.06 -4.40 -3.38
CA GLY A 14 4.68 -5.70 -3.62
C GLY A 14 4.27 -6.35 -4.93
N CYS A 15 2.96 -6.42 -5.16
CA CYS A 15 2.42 -6.99 -6.40
C CYS A 15 0.96 -6.60 -6.53
N TYR A 16 0.57 -6.12 -7.71
CA TYR A 16 -0.83 -5.75 -7.97
C TYR A 16 -1.15 -5.84 -9.45
N LEU A 17 -2.43 -6.02 -9.74
CA LEU A 17 -2.97 -6.02 -11.10
C LEU A 17 -3.77 -4.75 -11.32
N VAL A 18 -3.62 -4.16 -12.49
CA VAL A 18 -4.27 -2.90 -12.85
C VAL A 18 -4.96 -3.05 -14.20
N CYS A 19 -6.22 -2.67 -14.28
CA CYS A 19 -6.92 -2.58 -15.56
C CYS A 19 -6.32 -1.46 -16.40
N SER A 20 -6.16 -1.68 -17.70
CA SER A 20 -5.54 -0.71 -18.60
C SER A 20 -6.24 0.65 -18.59
N ARG A 21 -7.56 0.67 -18.44
CA ARG A 21 -8.33 1.92 -18.35
C ARG A 21 -8.02 2.75 -17.10
N TYR A 22 -7.30 2.17 -16.14
CA TYR A 22 -6.91 2.85 -14.90
C TYR A 22 -5.49 3.38 -14.94
N TYR A 23 -4.71 3.08 -15.98
CA TYR A 23 -3.30 3.46 -16.05
C TYR A 23 -3.10 4.96 -15.89
N ASP A 24 -3.85 5.77 -16.60
CA ASP A 24 -3.67 7.23 -16.54
C ASP A 24 -3.97 7.78 -15.16
N THR A 25 -5.01 7.28 -14.52
CA THR A 25 -5.36 7.67 -13.14
C THR A 25 -4.23 7.33 -12.17
N LEU A 26 -3.68 6.13 -12.29
CA LEU A 26 -2.59 5.68 -11.41
C LEU A 26 -1.31 6.46 -11.65
N ILE A 27 -0.97 6.70 -12.92
CA ILE A 27 0.21 7.48 -13.30
C ILE A 27 0.10 8.90 -12.77
N CYS A 28 -1.03 9.56 -12.94
CA CYS A 28 -1.24 10.90 -12.41
C CYS A 28 -1.09 10.93 -10.89
N ASN A 29 -1.60 9.93 -10.21
CA ASN A 29 -1.45 9.82 -8.76
C ASN A 29 0.02 9.71 -8.35
N PHE A 30 0.80 8.88 -9.04
CA PHE A 30 2.22 8.73 -8.75
C PHE A 30 3.00 10.03 -9.05
N GLU A 31 2.67 10.70 -10.13
CA GLU A 31 3.31 11.97 -10.48
C GLU A 31 3.03 13.06 -9.44
N GLU A 32 1.79 13.17 -8.99
CA GLU A 32 1.40 14.09 -7.93
C GLU A 32 2.11 13.79 -6.61
N GLY A 33 2.17 12.51 -6.24
CA GLY A 33 2.87 12.08 -5.04
C GLY A 33 4.37 12.38 -5.13
N LEU A 34 4.99 12.15 -6.28
CA LEU A 34 6.39 12.46 -6.49
C LEU A 34 6.65 13.97 -6.38
N ALA A 35 5.80 14.79 -6.97
CA ALA A 35 5.92 16.24 -6.87
C ALA A 35 5.79 16.71 -5.42
N GLY A 36 4.84 16.15 -4.68
CA GLY A 36 4.65 16.45 -3.27
C GLY A 36 5.85 16.04 -2.42
N LEU A 37 6.39 14.84 -2.68
CA LEU A 37 7.56 14.34 -1.96
C LEU A 37 8.81 15.16 -2.26
N THR A 38 8.98 15.58 -3.51
CA THR A 38 10.10 16.43 -3.92
C THR A 38 10.05 17.78 -3.22
N ALA A 39 8.86 18.37 -3.08
CA ALA A 39 8.66 19.64 -2.39
C ALA A 39 8.77 19.48 -0.86
N ASN A 40 8.43 18.31 -0.32
CA ASN A 40 8.38 18.04 1.12
C ASN A 40 9.06 16.70 1.45
N PRO A 41 10.41 16.62 1.34
CA PRO A 41 11.11 15.33 1.48
C PRO A 41 10.92 14.64 2.83
N GLY A 42 10.63 15.42 3.88
CA GLY A 42 10.37 14.87 5.21
C GLY A 42 8.99 14.27 5.40
N ASN A 43 8.12 14.32 4.40
CA ASN A 43 6.72 13.93 4.54
C ASN A 43 6.37 12.70 3.69
N ALA A 44 7.21 11.67 3.74
CA ALA A 44 7.01 10.43 3.01
C ALA A 44 5.75 9.68 3.46
N SER A 45 5.32 9.87 4.70
CA SER A 45 4.10 9.26 5.21
C SER A 45 2.84 9.70 4.45
N VAL A 46 2.92 10.83 3.75
CA VAL A 46 1.81 11.35 2.93
C VAL A 46 2.07 11.10 1.45
N TYR A 47 3.28 11.35 0.97
CA TYR A 47 3.57 11.44 -0.46
C TYR A 47 4.28 10.23 -1.05
N ALA A 48 4.78 9.30 -0.24
CA ALA A 48 5.32 8.06 -0.78
C ALA A 48 4.26 7.35 -1.63
N CYS A 49 4.68 6.69 -2.70
CA CYS A 49 3.74 6.13 -3.67
C CYS A 49 2.69 5.20 -3.06
N ASP A 50 3.09 4.39 -2.07
CA ASP A 50 2.20 3.47 -1.38
C ASP A 50 1.40 4.11 -0.25
N ALA A 51 1.63 5.37 0.05
CA ALA A 51 0.80 6.16 0.95
C ALA A 51 -0.16 7.05 0.15
N TYR A 52 0.35 7.71 -0.88
CA TYR A 52 -0.44 8.66 -1.67
C TYR A 52 -1.55 7.98 -2.46
N TRP A 53 -1.37 6.74 -2.87
CA TRP A 53 -2.39 6.00 -3.62
C TRP A 53 -3.61 5.60 -2.79
N LYS A 54 -3.55 5.73 -1.46
CA LYS A 54 -4.68 5.38 -0.60
C LYS A 54 -5.93 6.18 -0.88
N GLN A 55 -5.78 7.41 -1.36
CA GLN A 55 -6.93 8.23 -1.78
C GLN A 55 -7.69 7.58 -2.94
N LEU A 56 -6.97 6.90 -3.84
CA LEU A 56 -7.58 6.17 -4.95
C LEU A 56 -8.33 4.94 -4.45
N GLN A 57 -7.82 4.28 -3.42
CA GLN A 57 -8.48 3.12 -2.82
C GLN A 57 -9.84 3.50 -2.24
N ARG A 58 -9.93 4.70 -1.64
CA ARG A 58 -11.18 5.20 -1.08
C ARG A 58 -12.15 5.69 -2.15
N ALA A 59 -11.64 6.20 -3.25
CA ALA A 59 -12.46 6.73 -4.34
C ALA A 59 -12.93 5.65 -5.32
N ASP A 60 -12.13 4.61 -5.52
CA ASP A 60 -12.35 3.59 -6.51
C ASP A 60 -12.45 2.18 -5.89
N ARG A 61 -12.46 1.16 -6.74
CA ARG A 61 -12.60 -0.23 -6.30
C ARG A 61 -11.26 -0.93 -6.32
N TRP A 62 -10.67 -1.05 -5.15
CA TRP A 62 -9.41 -1.75 -4.93
C TRP A 62 -9.67 -2.97 -4.05
N TYR A 63 -9.04 -4.09 -4.40
CA TYR A 63 -9.29 -5.36 -3.72
C TYR A 63 -8.00 -6.04 -3.33
N LEU A 64 -8.03 -6.74 -2.21
CA LEU A 64 -6.98 -7.67 -1.80
C LEU A 64 -7.48 -9.08 -2.02
N ILE A 65 -6.68 -9.89 -2.71
CA ILE A 65 -6.95 -11.30 -2.94
C ILE A 65 -6.35 -12.12 -1.80
N THR A 66 -7.13 -13.00 -1.23
CA THR A 66 -6.66 -13.90 -0.17
C THR A 66 -6.86 -15.35 -0.58
N PRO A 67 -6.03 -16.28 -0.12
CA PRO A 67 -4.85 -16.07 0.74
C PRO A 67 -3.79 -15.21 0.05
N VAL A 68 -2.94 -14.59 0.85
CA VAL A 68 -1.85 -13.75 0.33
C VAL A 68 -0.89 -14.61 -0.47
N CYS A 69 -0.70 -14.26 -1.75
CA CYS A 69 0.12 -15.03 -2.68
C CYS A 69 1.55 -14.51 -2.80
N VAL A 70 1.76 -13.24 -2.45
CA VAL A 70 3.06 -12.57 -2.56
C VAL A 70 3.32 -11.81 -1.28
N ILE A 71 4.50 -12.00 -0.72
CA ILE A 71 4.96 -11.27 0.46
C ILE A 71 6.35 -10.70 0.19
N GLN A 72 6.68 -9.65 0.90
CA GLN A 72 8.00 -9.06 0.82
C GLN A 72 8.97 -9.88 1.66
N ARG A 73 10.08 -10.29 1.05
CA ARG A 73 11.12 -11.05 1.73
C ARG A 73 11.77 -10.17 2.80
N ALA A 74 12.09 -10.75 3.95
CA ALA A 74 12.89 -10.09 4.97
C ALA A 74 14.28 -9.77 4.44
N GLY A 75 14.79 -8.60 4.79
CA GLY A 75 16.12 -8.17 4.35
C GLY A 75 16.39 -6.74 4.71
N TYR A 76 17.53 -6.24 4.26
CA TYR A 76 17.90 -4.85 4.49
C TYR A 76 17.14 -3.93 3.52
N SER A 77 16.62 -2.84 4.06
CA SER A 77 15.95 -1.80 3.26
C SER A 77 16.87 -0.59 3.10
N ASP A 78 17.21 -0.26 1.85
CA ASP A 78 18.02 0.93 1.56
C ASP A 78 17.24 2.22 1.87
N ILE A 79 15.92 2.17 1.78
CA ILE A 79 15.06 3.32 2.07
C ILE A 79 14.98 3.55 3.58
N GLU A 80 14.72 2.50 4.35
CA GLU A 80 14.63 2.57 5.80
C GLU A 80 15.98 2.48 6.49
N LYS A 81 17.01 2.07 5.74
CA LYS A 81 18.40 1.90 6.21
C LYS A 81 18.52 1.00 7.42
N GLN A 82 17.75 -0.08 7.42
CA GLN A 82 17.73 -1.10 8.47
C GLN A 82 17.19 -2.41 7.91
N ASP A 83 17.44 -3.48 8.65
CA ASP A 83 16.83 -4.77 8.33
C ASP A 83 15.33 -4.70 8.61
N VAL A 84 14.52 -5.19 7.68
CA VAL A 84 13.08 -5.19 7.80
C VAL A 84 12.53 -6.59 7.61
N ASN A 85 11.41 -6.87 8.25
CA ASN A 85 10.67 -8.10 8.07
C ASN A 85 9.18 -7.79 8.19
N TYR A 86 8.51 -7.68 7.05
CA TYR A 86 7.09 -7.40 6.98
C TYR A 86 6.23 -8.65 6.82
N GLU A 87 6.85 -9.82 6.81
CA GLU A 87 6.15 -11.08 6.53
C GLU A 87 4.94 -11.28 7.43
N LYS A 88 5.11 -11.08 8.73
CA LYS A 88 4.02 -11.20 9.69
C LYS A 88 2.91 -10.17 9.44
N LEU A 89 3.29 -8.94 9.11
CA LEU A 89 2.31 -7.88 8.81
C LEU A 89 1.53 -8.18 7.54
N MET A 90 2.20 -8.73 6.54
CA MET A 90 1.59 -9.05 5.25
C MET A 90 0.66 -10.25 5.31
N THR A 91 0.92 -11.19 6.20
CA THR A 91 0.10 -12.40 6.36
C THR A 91 -0.99 -12.27 7.41
N ASP A 92 -0.91 -11.27 8.27
CA ASP A 92 -1.89 -11.03 9.34
C ASP A 92 -3.07 -10.24 8.79
N LEU A 93 -4.09 -10.96 8.32
CA LEU A 93 -5.30 -10.38 7.75
C LEU A 93 -6.34 -10.03 8.81
N VAL A 94 -6.20 -10.57 10.02
CA VAL A 94 -7.13 -10.35 11.11
C VAL A 94 -6.43 -9.55 12.20
N LYS A 95 -6.35 -8.24 12.00
CA LYS A 95 -5.84 -7.36 13.02
C LYS A 95 -6.96 -6.89 13.92
N LYS A 96 -6.73 -6.90 15.21
CA LYS A 96 -7.64 -6.26 16.14
C LYS A 96 -7.74 -4.79 15.78
N PRO A 97 -8.95 -4.25 15.64
CA PRO A 97 -9.11 -2.83 15.39
C PRO A 97 -8.49 -2.05 16.54
N LYS A 98 -7.63 -1.09 16.20
CA LYS A 98 -7.09 -0.17 17.20
C LYS A 98 -7.96 1.07 17.21
N PRO A 99 -8.55 1.43 18.34
CA PRO A 99 -9.27 2.70 18.45
C PRO A 99 -8.28 3.88 18.44
N PRO A 100 -8.64 5.00 17.82
CA PRO A 100 -9.70 5.28 16.84
C PRO A 100 -9.23 4.83 15.48
N THR A 101 -9.89 3.85 14.84
CA THR A 101 -9.11 3.24 13.82
C THR A 101 -9.67 3.13 12.48
N THR A 102 -8.78 3.39 11.63
CA THR A 102 -8.72 2.88 10.28
C THR A 102 -7.97 1.55 10.29
N MET A 103 -8.57 0.49 9.77
CA MET A 103 -7.83 -0.77 9.56
C MET A 103 -6.71 -0.52 8.57
N ARG A 104 -5.50 -0.80 8.98
CA ARG A 104 -4.32 -0.63 8.14
C ARG A 104 -3.77 -1.99 7.74
N MET A 105 -3.68 -2.22 6.44
CA MET A 105 -3.05 -3.41 5.89
C MET A 105 -1.78 -3.00 5.16
N HIS A 106 -0.72 -3.77 5.37
CA HIS A 106 0.56 -3.58 4.71
C HIS A 106 0.85 -4.74 3.78
N MET A 107 1.20 -4.43 2.54
CA MET A 107 1.59 -5.43 1.56
C MET A 107 2.91 -5.08 0.91
#